data_1c83731238a5369ce15d790da29dedf7
#
_entry.id   1c83731238a5369ce15d790da29dedf7
#
_cell.length_a   1.000
_cell.length_b   1.000
_cell.length_c   1.000
_cell.angle_alpha   90.00
_cell.angle_beta   90.00
_cell.angle_gamma   90.00
#
_symmetry.space_group_name_H-M   'P 1'
#
loop_
_entity.id
_entity.type
_entity.pdbx_description
1 polymer ?
#
loop_
_entity_poly.entity_id
_entity_poly.type
_entity_poly.pdbx_seq_one_letter_code
_entity_poly.pdbx_strand_id
1 'polypeptide(L)'
;MQSADCIGLFRSLSVPNHVRPTKSKKLIFAYERNPKIMSQRNINLKLPHSWNECSTEQLELISRIMLEQIQRADRYHPFDMRNVKIACFFIFAGIEIVEGIDESKPLEEQHYTCRLTTPSRRNRIFSCKQQEEETFPIYLWQLNHWLTPKPKTDDRNSAEYLASGAGLLDWLDNERGAHLTRFPYPTLRLRNKRGLLRRKTDYEGPAQDMDGFSWQQYRFASDLMGQYTSLANNLVKMKQMGKFTPEQIAQQADSVDQARSMFLATIFNRRIDFIDTNTNVKVHDFHYDTRQFDTQAPIFRHFPDHQWQPILFWWTGMMHTLSRRYPHVFKVQKLDRTQRPSTPLEIYTATIATMQKYAGLTEDQVNNQSYSLVLEHLERLSKENEEMENIRKK
;
A
#
# COMPACT_ATOMS: atom_id res chain seq x y z
N MET A 1 0.17 -10.01 -29.25
CA MET A 1 -0.68 -8.84 -28.84
C MET A 1 -0.41 -8.30 -27.43
N GLN A 2 0.51 -8.89 -26.65
CA GLN A 2 0.78 -8.47 -25.27
C GLN A 2 1.82 -7.34 -25.11
N SER A 3 2.64 -7.04 -26.10
CA SER A 3 3.73 -6.07 -25.97
C SER A 3 3.35 -4.61 -26.30
N ALA A 4 2.34 -4.39 -27.13
CA ALA A 4 1.92 -3.04 -27.54
C ALA A 4 1.29 -2.24 -26.37
N ASP A 5 0.66 -2.93 -25.42
CA ASP A 5 -0.03 -2.30 -24.29
C ASP A 5 0.91 -1.74 -23.23
N CYS A 6 2.11 -2.33 -23.04
CA CYS A 6 3.11 -1.81 -22.12
C CYS A 6 3.66 -0.45 -22.54
N ILE A 7 3.78 -0.19 -23.87
CA ILE A 7 4.30 1.09 -24.38
C ILE A 7 3.32 2.24 -24.14
N GLY A 8 2.01 1.96 -24.23
CA GLY A 8 0.96 2.94 -23.92
C GLY A 8 1.01 3.42 -22.48
N LEU A 9 1.35 2.51 -21.54
CA LEU A 9 1.49 2.79 -20.11
C LEU A 9 2.63 3.78 -19.82
N PHE A 10 3.77 3.63 -20.52
CA PHE A 10 4.94 4.48 -20.28
C PHE A 10 4.78 5.90 -20.81
N ARG A 11 3.96 6.12 -21.83
CA ARG A 11 3.72 7.45 -22.42
C ARG A 11 2.80 8.34 -21.55
N SER A 12 1.93 7.76 -20.74
CA SER A 12 0.98 8.49 -19.87
C SER A 12 1.54 8.83 -18.49
N LEU A 13 2.62 8.14 -18.04
CA LEU A 13 3.21 8.33 -16.73
C LEU A 13 4.36 9.34 -16.79
N SER A 14 4.07 10.62 -16.52
CA SER A 14 5.12 11.60 -16.24
C SER A 14 5.76 11.28 -14.88
N VAL A 15 7.02 10.81 -14.90
CA VAL A 15 7.80 10.48 -13.69
C VAL A 15 8.10 11.77 -12.91
N PRO A 16 7.75 11.87 -11.63
CA PRO A 16 8.15 13.00 -10.80
C PRO A 16 9.68 13.01 -10.62
N ASN A 17 10.30 14.17 -10.84
CA ASN A 17 11.77 14.34 -10.87
C ASN A 17 12.49 14.20 -9.52
N HIS A 18 11.88 13.66 -8.46
CA HIS A 18 12.44 13.68 -7.09
C HIS A 18 12.33 12.36 -6.33
N VAL A 19 12.62 11.22 -6.96
CA VAL A 19 12.74 9.96 -6.22
C VAL A 19 14.15 9.83 -5.64
N ARG A 20 14.30 9.89 -4.31
CA ARG A 20 15.58 9.63 -3.64
C ARG A 20 15.88 8.14 -3.64
N PRO A 21 17.07 7.71 -4.06
CA PRO A 21 17.40 6.31 -4.20
C PRO A 21 17.83 5.65 -2.88
N THR A 22 17.31 4.46 -2.62
CA THR A 22 17.75 3.50 -1.61
C THR A 22 18.87 2.60 -2.12
N LYS A 23 19.42 1.72 -1.30
CA LYS A 23 20.61 0.88 -1.54
C LYS A 23 20.74 0.28 -2.95
N SER A 24 21.92 0.36 -3.55
CA SER A 24 22.18 -0.07 -4.94
C SER A 24 22.53 -1.55 -5.05
N LYS A 25 21.88 -2.30 -5.97
CA LYS A 25 22.36 -3.60 -6.47
C LYS A 25 23.01 -3.42 -7.83
N LYS A 26 24.16 -4.08 -8.04
CA LYS A 26 24.80 -4.16 -9.37
C LYS A 26 24.15 -5.33 -10.12
N LEU A 27 23.49 -5.06 -11.23
CA LEU A 27 23.12 -6.08 -12.21
C LEU A 27 24.18 -6.10 -13.31
N ILE A 28 24.73 -7.28 -13.54
CA ILE A 28 25.69 -7.51 -14.62
C ILE A 28 24.87 -8.03 -15.81
N PHE A 29 24.80 -7.21 -16.86
CA PHE A 29 24.21 -7.63 -18.11
C PHE A 29 25.29 -8.41 -18.89
N ALA A 30 25.35 -9.73 -18.69
CA ALA A 30 26.23 -10.60 -19.44
C ALA A 30 25.44 -11.21 -20.62
N TYR A 31 25.90 -11.01 -21.83
CA TYR A 31 25.39 -11.65 -23.03
C TYR A 31 26.42 -12.68 -23.56
N GLU A 32 26.13 -13.97 -23.38
CA GLU A 32 26.94 -15.06 -23.90
C GLU A 32 26.41 -15.55 -25.25
N ARG A 33 26.75 -14.93 -26.37
CA ARG A 33 26.71 -15.62 -27.66
C ARG A 33 27.63 -15.01 -28.74
N ASN A 34 28.39 -13.96 -28.44
CA ASN A 34 29.39 -13.49 -29.42
C ASN A 34 30.60 -12.87 -28.70
N PRO A 35 31.77 -13.57 -28.61
CA PRO A 35 32.91 -13.13 -27.82
C PRO A 35 33.63 -11.88 -28.33
N LYS A 36 33.16 -11.27 -29.43
CA LYS A 36 33.81 -10.11 -30.04
C LYS A 36 33.21 -8.74 -29.70
N ILE A 37 32.05 -8.67 -29.02
CA ILE A 37 31.45 -7.41 -28.60
C ILE A 37 30.89 -7.56 -27.18
N MET A 38 31.76 -7.72 -26.20
CA MET A 38 31.40 -7.69 -24.80
C MET A 38 31.63 -6.28 -24.22
N SER A 39 30.73 -5.37 -24.39
CA SER A 39 30.62 -4.25 -23.47
C SER A 39 29.71 -4.67 -22.31
N GLN A 40 30.30 -5.25 -21.26
CA GLN A 40 29.57 -5.45 -19.99
C GLN A 40 29.21 -4.07 -19.43
N ARG A 41 27.94 -3.69 -19.49
CA ARG A 41 27.47 -2.50 -18.80
C ARG A 41 26.98 -2.88 -17.42
N ASN A 42 27.66 -2.34 -16.43
CA ASN A 42 27.21 -2.38 -15.04
C ASN A 42 26.21 -1.24 -14.82
N ILE A 43 24.92 -1.55 -14.81
CA ILE A 43 23.88 -0.59 -14.43
C ILE A 43 23.65 -0.74 -12.92
N ASN A 44 23.95 0.33 -12.17
CA ASN A 44 23.63 0.36 -10.74
C ASN A 44 22.13 0.64 -10.56
N LEU A 45 21.36 -0.40 -10.33
CA LEU A 45 19.94 -0.28 -10.06
C LEU A 45 19.71 0.04 -8.57
N LYS A 46 18.89 1.05 -8.33
CA LYS A 46 18.46 1.45 -6.98
C LYS A 46 16.99 1.07 -6.83
N LEU A 47 16.72 -0.22 -6.71
CA LEU A 47 15.37 -0.75 -6.52
C LEU A 47 15.06 -0.86 -5.03
N PRO A 48 13.83 -0.54 -4.58
CA PRO A 48 13.39 -0.85 -3.23
C PRO A 48 13.32 -2.38 -3.06
N HIS A 49 13.58 -2.87 -1.85
CA HIS A 49 13.56 -4.30 -1.50
C HIS A 49 12.36 -4.70 -0.65
N SER A 50 11.55 -3.72 -0.27
CA SER A 50 10.33 -3.92 0.51
C SER A 50 9.37 -2.76 0.32
N TRP A 51 8.11 -2.95 0.69
CA TRP A 51 7.11 -1.89 0.73
C TRP A 51 7.56 -0.70 1.62
N ASN A 52 8.23 -0.96 2.73
CA ASN A 52 8.67 0.06 3.69
C ASN A 52 9.86 0.92 3.19
N GLU A 53 10.60 0.42 2.20
CA GLU A 53 11.69 1.18 1.56
C GLU A 53 11.21 2.13 0.46
N CYS A 54 9.98 1.92 -0.05
CA CYS A 54 9.40 2.79 -1.07
C CYS A 54 9.17 4.21 -0.53
N SER A 55 9.50 5.23 -1.32
CA SER A 55 9.03 6.58 -1.03
C SER A 55 7.50 6.67 -1.25
N THR A 56 6.88 7.74 -0.75
CA THR A 56 5.45 8.00 -0.98
C THR A 56 5.13 8.07 -2.47
N GLU A 57 5.99 8.73 -3.25
CA GLU A 57 5.83 8.86 -4.71
C GLU A 57 5.93 7.50 -5.40
N GLN A 58 6.82 6.61 -4.93
CA GLN A 58 6.93 5.25 -5.44
C GLN A 58 5.69 4.42 -5.12
N LEU A 59 5.15 4.53 -3.91
CA LEU A 59 3.91 3.86 -3.52
C LEU A 59 2.72 4.34 -4.37
N GLU A 60 2.59 5.65 -4.60
CA GLU A 60 1.56 6.20 -5.48
C GLU A 60 1.72 5.73 -6.92
N LEU A 61 2.95 5.65 -7.41
CA LEU A 61 3.25 5.18 -8.76
C LEU A 61 2.88 3.70 -8.95
N ILE A 62 3.30 2.83 -8.02
CA ILE A 62 2.89 1.42 -8.01
C ILE A 62 1.37 1.33 -8.03
N SER A 63 0.70 2.12 -7.20
CA SER A 63 -0.76 2.11 -7.11
C SER A 63 -1.43 2.55 -8.40
N ARG A 64 -0.91 3.56 -9.10
CA ARG A 64 -1.41 3.96 -10.43
C ARG A 64 -1.25 2.85 -11.45
N ILE A 65 -0.08 2.22 -11.51
CA ILE A 65 0.17 1.10 -12.41
C ILE A 65 -0.81 -0.05 -12.14
N MET A 66 -1.00 -0.42 -10.86
CA MET A 66 -1.94 -1.47 -10.48
C MET A 66 -3.38 -1.12 -10.87
N LEU A 67 -3.83 0.11 -10.59
CA LEU A 67 -5.18 0.56 -10.94
C LEU A 67 -5.39 0.57 -12.45
N GLU A 68 -4.42 1.03 -13.23
CA GLU A 68 -4.49 0.99 -14.71
C GLU A 68 -4.55 -0.44 -15.24
N GLN A 69 -3.78 -1.37 -14.67
CA GLN A 69 -3.84 -2.78 -15.04
C GLN A 69 -5.20 -3.40 -14.69
N ILE A 70 -5.75 -3.09 -13.51
CA ILE A 70 -7.09 -3.56 -13.09
C ILE A 70 -8.17 -2.99 -14.01
N GLN A 71 -8.10 -1.71 -14.40
CA GLN A 71 -9.07 -1.09 -15.29
C GLN A 71 -9.03 -1.66 -16.72
N ARG A 72 -7.85 -2.10 -17.18
CA ARG A 72 -7.66 -2.74 -18.50
C ARG A 72 -7.94 -4.24 -18.47
N ALA A 73 -8.00 -4.84 -17.28
CA ALA A 73 -8.27 -6.26 -17.14
C ALA A 73 -9.69 -6.60 -17.62
N ASP A 74 -9.80 -7.57 -18.48
CA ASP A 74 -11.05 -8.12 -18.99
C ASP A 74 -11.02 -9.66 -18.92
N ARG A 75 -12.03 -10.31 -19.49
CA ARG A 75 -12.12 -11.77 -19.51
C ARG A 75 -10.96 -12.43 -20.29
N TYR A 76 -10.41 -11.75 -21.28
CA TYR A 76 -9.35 -12.27 -22.15
C TYR A 76 -7.96 -11.87 -21.67
N HIS A 77 -7.87 -10.73 -20.96
CA HIS A 77 -6.63 -10.17 -20.41
C HIS A 77 -6.83 -9.92 -18.90
N PRO A 78 -6.75 -10.97 -18.08
CA PRO A 78 -6.90 -10.82 -16.64
C PRO A 78 -5.75 -9.99 -16.05
N PHE A 79 -5.98 -9.41 -14.87
CA PHE A 79 -4.93 -8.73 -14.12
C PHE A 79 -3.73 -9.65 -13.91
N ASP A 80 -2.55 -9.15 -14.29
CA ASP A 80 -1.27 -9.88 -14.13
C ASP A 80 -0.26 -9.00 -13.38
N MET A 81 0.14 -9.45 -12.19
CA MET A 81 1.15 -8.78 -11.35
C MET A 81 2.51 -8.69 -12.06
N ARG A 82 2.81 -9.60 -12.98
CA ARG A 82 4.04 -9.55 -13.76
C ARG A 82 4.15 -8.26 -14.59
N ASN A 83 3.06 -7.81 -15.20
CA ASN A 83 3.03 -6.56 -15.95
C ASN A 83 3.30 -5.35 -15.04
N VAL A 84 2.78 -5.38 -13.81
CA VAL A 84 3.08 -4.37 -12.79
C VAL A 84 4.56 -4.38 -12.45
N LYS A 85 5.17 -5.56 -12.23
CA LYS A 85 6.60 -5.70 -11.93
C LYS A 85 7.48 -5.19 -13.07
N ILE A 86 7.14 -5.50 -14.32
CA ILE A 86 7.86 -5.01 -15.50
C ILE A 86 7.83 -3.48 -15.53
N ALA A 87 6.65 -2.88 -15.40
CA ALA A 87 6.51 -1.43 -15.39
C ALA A 87 7.29 -0.77 -14.23
N CYS A 88 7.17 -1.32 -13.01
CA CYS A 88 7.92 -0.85 -11.85
C CYS A 88 9.44 -0.99 -12.05
N PHE A 89 9.91 -2.09 -12.65
CA PHE A 89 11.32 -2.30 -12.93
C PHE A 89 11.89 -1.18 -13.81
N PHE A 90 11.29 -0.91 -14.96
CA PHE A 90 11.75 0.13 -15.87
C PHE A 90 11.76 1.51 -15.22
N ILE A 91 10.68 1.86 -14.52
CA ILE A 91 10.55 3.18 -13.89
C ILE A 91 11.55 3.36 -12.75
N PHE A 92 11.67 2.37 -11.86
CA PHE A 92 12.59 2.46 -10.71
C PHE A 92 14.06 2.41 -11.13
N ALA A 93 14.35 1.67 -12.20
CA ALA A 93 15.68 1.62 -12.78
C ALA A 93 16.05 2.92 -13.55
N GLY A 94 15.09 3.81 -13.80
CA GLY A 94 15.30 4.98 -14.64
C GLY A 94 15.61 4.62 -16.09
N ILE A 95 14.95 3.57 -16.59
CA ILE A 95 15.11 3.07 -17.95
C ILE A 95 13.88 3.48 -18.76
N GLU A 96 14.11 4.15 -19.87
CA GLU A 96 13.09 4.49 -20.85
C GLU A 96 13.06 3.46 -21.98
N ILE A 97 11.87 3.00 -22.35
CA ILE A 97 11.66 2.13 -23.51
C ILE A 97 11.53 3.02 -24.74
N VAL A 98 12.47 2.87 -25.67
CA VAL A 98 12.48 3.58 -26.96
C VAL A 98 11.64 2.82 -27.98
N GLU A 99 11.84 1.48 -28.04
CA GLU A 99 11.08 0.60 -28.94
C GLU A 99 10.58 -0.60 -28.16
N GLY A 100 9.36 -1.04 -28.49
CA GLY A 100 8.73 -2.22 -27.91
C GLY A 100 9.28 -3.52 -28.48
N ILE A 101 8.74 -4.63 -27.97
CA ILE A 101 9.07 -5.97 -28.41
C ILE A 101 8.51 -6.20 -29.82
N ASP A 102 9.34 -6.74 -30.71
CA ASP A 102 8.92 -7.25 -32.01
C ASP A 102 8.50 -8.72 -31.84
N GLU A 103 7.18 -8.95 -31.83
CA GLU A 103 6.59 -10.30 -31.65
C GLU A 103 6.82 -11.22 -32.85
N SER A 104 7.26 -10.72 -33.99
CA SER A 104 7.58 -11.54 -35.17
C SER A 104 8.89 -12.31 -35.00
N LYS A 105 9.75 -11.88 -34.04
CA LYS A 105 11.03 -12.53 -33.76
C LYS A 105 10.90 -13.73 -32.82
N PRO A 106 11.81 -14.69 -32.93
CA PRO A 106 11.89 -15.78 -31.97
C PRO A 106 11.99 -15.26 -30.53
N LEU A 107 11.40 -15.96 -29.57
CA LEU A 107 11.32 -15.56 -28.15
C LEU A 107 12.70 -15.20 -27.54
N GLU A 108 13.75 -15.86 -28.01
CA GLU A 108 15.14 -15.64 -27.57
C GLU A 108 15.70 -14.29 -28.04
N GLU A 109 15.18 -13.75 -29.13
CA GLU A 109 15.61 -12.47 -29.74
C GLU A 109 14.69 -11.32 -29.41
N GLN A 110 13.56 -11.58 -28.77
CA GLN A 110 12.63 -10.55 -28.34
C GLN A 110 13.24 -9.69 -27.24
N HIS A 111 13.33 -8.37 -27.49
CA HIS A 111 13.90 -7.41 -26.54
C HIS A 111 13.21 -6.05 -26.64
N TYR A 112 13.30 -5.30 -25.57
CA TYR A 112 13.01 -3.87 -25.57
C TYR A 112 14.29 -3.11 -25.93
N THR A 113 14.21 -2.15 -26.85
CA THR A 113 15.27 -1.17 -27.05
C THR A 113 15.12 -0.07 -26.02
N CYS A 114 16.11 0.09 -25.16
CA CYS A 114 16.05 0.91 -23.96
C CYS A 114 17.14 1.97 -23.95
N ARG A 115 16.93 3.05 -23.19
CA ARG A 115 17.95 4.03 -22.84
C ARG A 115 17.86 4.40 -21.36
N LEU A 116 18.97 4.82 -20.75
CA LEU A 116 18.96 5.35 -19.39
C LEU A 116 18.42 6.78 -19.40
N THR A 117 17.45 7.03 -18.53
CA THR A 117 16.98 8.40 -18.26
C THR A 117 18.05 9.11 -17.44
N THR A 118 18.87 9.92 -18.07
CA THR A 118 19.80 10.80 -17.32
C THR A 118 18.97 11.85 -16.59
N PRO A 119 19.12 12.02 -15.25
CA PRO A 119 18.42 13.08 -14.56
C PRO A 119 18.86 14.40 -15.18
N SER A 120 17.93 15.10 -15.82
CA SER A 120 18.16 16.41 -16.41
C SER A 120 18.74 17.33 -15.34
N ARG A 121 20.05 17.57 -15.36
CA ARG A 121 20.68 18.66 -14.61
C ARG A 121 20.20 19.97 -15.20
N ARG A 122 19.18 20.55 -14.63
CA ARG A 122 18.55 21.84 -15.00
C ARG A 122 19.50 23.05 -15.02
N ASN A 123 20.81 22.87 -14.81
CA ASN A 123 21.82 23.95 -14.70
C ASN A 123 23.04 23.74 -15.60
N ARG A 124 22.84 23.38 -16.88
CA ARG A 124 23.92 23.57 -17.86
C ARG A 124 23.42 24.42 -19.00
N ILE A 125 23.54 25.72 -18.82
CA ILE A 125 23.21 26.76 -19.83
C ILE A 125 24.15 26.71 -21.04
N PHE A 126 25.27 26.01 -20.99
CA PHE A 126 26.24 25.90 -22.07
C PHE A 126 26.84 24.51 -22.14
N SER A 127 26.27 23.61 -22.91
CA SER A 127 27.03 22.51 -23.54
C SER A 127 26.17 21.88 -24.65
N CYS A 128 26.25 22.43 -25.86
CA CYS A 128 25.82 21.78 -27.09
C CYS A 128 26.81 20.66 -27.48
N LYS A 129 26.84 19.58 -26.75
CA LYS A 129 27.22 18.27 -27.27
C LYS A 129 26.00 17.38 -27.08
N GLN A 130 25.27 17.12 -28.15
CA GLN A 130 24.39 15.96 -28.27
C GLN A 130 25.29 14.74 -28.00
N GLN A 131 25.31 14.28 -26.74
CA GLN A 131 25.73 12.91 -26.47
C GLN A 131 24.65 12.07 -27.18
N GLU A 132 25.04 11.33 -28.19
CA GLU A 132 24.22 10.26 -28.76
C GLU A 132 23.76 9.43 -27.56
N GLU A 133 22.44 9.45 -27.31
CA GLU A 133 21.84 8.72 -26.22
C GLU A 133 21.92 7.25 -26.60
N GLU A 134 22.92 6.59 -26.03
CA GLU A 134 23.26 5.20 -26.34
C GLU A 134 22.13 4.27 -25.88
N THR A 135 21.48 3.62 -26.85
CA THR A 135 20.46 2.60 -26.59
C THR A 135 21.07 1.23 -26.34
N PHE A 136 20.37 0.39 -25.58
CA PHE A 136 20.78 -0.99 -25.28
C PHE A 136 19.55 -1.91 -25.23
N PRO A 137 19.69 -3.20 -25.59
CA PRO A 137 18.61 -4.15 -25.53
C PRO A 137 18.42 -4.70 -24.12
N ILE A 138 17.17 -4.90 -23.70
CA ILE A 138 16.79 -5.74 -22.55
C ILE A 138 15.92 -6.86 -23.09
N TYR A 139 16.43 -8.07 -23.04
CA TYR A 139 15.76 -9.25 -23.58
C TYR A 139 14.61 -9.72 -22.67
N LEU A 140 13.54 -10.21 -23.27
CA LEU A 140 12.36 -10.68 -22.55
C LEU A 140 12.70 -11.84 -21.60
N TRP A 141 13.61 -12.72 -22.00
CA TRP A 141 14.06 -13.83 -21.16
C TRP A 141 14.83 -13.34 -19.91
N GLN A 142 15.59 -12.21 -20.01
CA GLN A 142 16.26 -11.60 -18.85
C GLN A 142 15.24 -11.03 -17.87
N LEU A 143 14.25 -10.27 -18.35
CA LEU A 143 13.16 -9.76 -17.52
C LEU A 143 12.40 -10.90 -16.84
N ASN A 144 12.11 -11.96 -17.59
CA ASN A 144 11.47 -13.13 -17.02
C ASN A 144 12.28 -13.75 -15.89
N HIS A 145 13.60 -13.89 -16.09
CA HIS A 145 14.48 -14.43 -15.06
C HIS A 145 14.54 -13.53 -13.82
N TRP A 146 14.70 -12.20 -14.00
CA TRP A 146 14.81 -11.26 -12.89
C TRP A 146 13.50 -11.10 -12.10
N LEU A 147 12.35 -11.20 -12.77
CA LEU A 147 11.03 -10.98 -12.16
C LEU A 147 10.35 -12.29 -11.75
N THR A 148 10.96 -13.44 -12.05
CA THR A 148 10.46 -14.73 -11.57
C THR A 148 10.63 -14.83 -10.06
N PRO A 149 9.60 -15.26 -9.33
CA PRO A 149 9.66 -15.44 -7.90
C PRO A 149 10.76 -16.39 -7.46
N LYS A 150 11.44 -16.07 -6.37
CA LYS A 150 12.45 -16.94 -5.78
C LYS A 150 11.83 -18.28 -5.34
N PRO A 151 12.47 -19.43 -5.61
CA PRO A 151 12.02 -20.70 -5.09
C PRO A 151 11.98 -20.70 -3.56
N LYS A 152 11.06 -21.45 -2.97
CA LYS A 152 10.87 -21.53 -1.50
C LYS A 152 11.93 -22.41 -0.79
N THR A 153 12.87 -23.01 -1.52
CA THR A 153 13.89 -23.93 -1.01
C THR A 153 15.10 -23.22 -0.41
N ASP A 154 15.88 -23.94 0.43
CA ASP A 154 17.03 -23.40 1.18
C ASP A 154 18.19 -22.88 0.32
N ASP A 155 18.20 -23.19 -0.99
CA ASP A 155 19.19 -22.68 -1.96
C ASP A 155 19.15 -21.17 -2.20
N ARG A 156 18.24 -20.45 -1.53
CA ARG A 156 18.05 -18.99 -1.65
C ARG A 156 19.28 -18.15 -1.32
N ASN A 157 20.21 -18.71 -0.56
CA ASN A 157 21.39 -18.02 -0.09
C ASN A 157 22.65 -18.37 -0.90
N SER A 158 22.55 -19.16 -1.97
CA SER A 158 23.71 -19.40 -2.81
C SER A 158 24.17 -18.09 -3.45
N ALA A 159 25.48 -17.86 -3.45
CA ALA A 159 26.09 -16.66 -4.03
C ALA A 159 25.71 -16.52 -5.53
N GLU A 160 25.59 -17.63 -6.24
CA GLU A 160 25.13 -17.68 -7.64
C GLU A 160 23.70 -17.17 -7.80
N TYR A 161 22.80 -17.58 -6.90
CA TYR A 161 21.40 -17.15 -6.96
C TYR A 161 21.25 -15.66 -6.68
N LEU A 162 22.00 -15.13 -5.71
CA LEU A 162 22.02 -13.69 -5.40
C LEU A 162 22.64 -12.88 -6.55
N ALA A 163 23.64 -13.43 -7.23
CA ALA A 163 24.27 -12.80 -8.39
C ALA A 163 23.37 -12.83 -9.64
N SER A 164 22.48 -13.80 -9.77
CA SER A 164 21.58 -13.93 -10.92
C SER A 164 20.54 -12.82 -11.05
N GLY A 165 20.32 -12.03 -9.97
CA GLY A 165 19.31 -10.97 -9.94
C GLY A 165 17.86 -11.45 -9.89
N ALA A 166 17.61 -12.78 -9.78
CA ALA A 166 16.25 -13.31 -9.70
C ALA A 166 15.44 -12.78 -8.51
N GLY A 167 14.16 -12.55 -8.69
CA GLY A 167 13.24 -12.12 -7.65
C GLY A 167 13.40 -10.65 -7.23
N LEU A 168 13.79 -9.76 -8.15
CA LEU A 168 14.07 -8.34 -7.87
C LEU A 168 12.90 -7.60 -7.23
N LEU A 169 11.67 -7.92 -7.60
CA LEU A 169 10.44 -7.27 -7.13
C LEU A 169 9.47 -8.26 -6.48
N ASP A 170 9.99 -9.35 -5.89
CA ASP A 170 9.16 -10.38 -5.24
C ASP A 170 8.30 -9.83 -4.09
N TRP A 171 8.78 -8.78 -3.45
CA TRP A 171 8.04 -8.13 -2.37
C TRP A 171 6.73 -7.47 -2.82
N LEU A 172 6.52 -7.25 -4.13
CA LEU A 172 5.23 -6.80 -4.67
C LEU A 172 4.16 -7.89 -4.60
N ASP A 173 4.56 -9.18 -4.59
CA ASP A 173 3.63 -10.28 -4.38
C ASP A 173 3.39 -10.42 -2.87
N ASN A 174 2.28 -9.95 -2.36
CA ASN A 174 1.93 -10.00 -0.92
C ASN A 174 1.93 -11.41 -0.30
N GLU A 175 2.10 -12.46 -1.11
CA GLU A 175 2.13 -13.86 -0.65
C GLU A 175 3.30 -14.18 0.31
N ARG A 176 4.33 -13.32 0.38
CA ARG A 176 5.57 -13.62 1.14
C ARG A 176 5.73 -12.85 2.45
N GLY A 177 4.67 -12.21 2.93
CA GLY A 177 4.69 -11.54 4.23
C GLY A 177 5.42 -10.19 4.26
N ALA A 178 5.74 -9.62 3.10
CA ALA A 178 6.22 -8.25 2.99
C ALA A 178 5.01 -7.31 2.99
N HIS A 179 4.73 -6.68 4.13
CA HIS A 179 3.63 -5.74 4.27
C HIS A 179 4.13 -4.33 4.48
N LEU A 180 3.39 -3.35 3.98
CA LEU A 180 3.62 -1.94 4.28
C LEU A 180 3.15 -1.67 5.72
N THR A 181 4.08 -1.41 6.63
CA THR A 181 3.78 -1.08 8.03
C THR A 181 4.03 0.40 8.34
N ARG A 182 4.84 1.07 7.52
CA ARG A 182 5.06 2.51 7.61
C ARG A 182 3.91 3.26 6.94
N PHE A 183 3.30 4.21 7.67
CA PHE A 183 2.23 5.03 7.10
C PHE A 183 2.74 5.89 5.93
N PRO A 184 2.05 5.89 4.77
CA PRO A 184 2.56 6.55 3.56
C PRO A 184 2.47 8.08 3.61
N TYR A 185 1.55 8.65 4.40
CA TYR A 185 1.26 10.08 4.43
C TYR A 185 1.30 10.64 5.85
N PRO A 186 2.49 10.81 6.46
CA PRO A 186 2.60 11.35 7.82
C PRO A 186 1.97 12.73 7.95
N THR A 187 2.00 13.51 6.89
CA THR A 187 1.30 14.80 6.81
C THR A 187 0.57 14.91 5.49
N LEU A 188 -0.64 15.45 5.52
CA LEU A 188 -1.50 15.64 4.36
C LEU A 188 -2.05 17.05 4.34
N ARG A 189 -1.89 17.77 3.22
CA ARG A 189 -2.43 19.13 3.04
C ARG A 189 -3.57 19.11 2.04
N LEU A 190 -4.79 19.23 2.53
CA LEU A 190 -6.00 19.24 1.71
C LEU A 190 -6.53 20.66 1.52
N ARG A 191 -7.12 20.89 0.35
CA ARG A 191 -7.85 22.13 0.06
C ARG A 191 -9.29 21.97 0.48
N ASN A 192 -9.70 22.75 1.45
CA ASN A 192 -11.11 22.82 1.82
C ASN A 192 -11.87 23.64 0.74
N LYS A 193 -12.86 23.01 0.10
CA LYS A 193 -13.69 23.65 -0.93
C LYS A 193 -14.83 24.52 -0.35
N ARG A 194 -14.92 24.68 0.97
CA ARG A 194 -15.96 25.50 1.60
C ARG A 194 -15.62 26.99 1.47
N GLY A 195 -16.39 27.69 0.63
CA GLY A 195 -16.37 29.16 0.47
C GLY A 195 -15.44 29.69 -0.64
N LEU A 196 -15.52 31.00 -0.89
CA LEU A 196 -14.72 31.75 -1.89
C LEU A 196 -13.21 31.70 -1.59
N LEU A 197 -12.82 31.55 -0.33
CA LEU A 197 -11.42 31.44 0.09
C LEU A 197 -11.03 29.97 0.29
N ARG A 198 -10.28 29.42 -0.65
CA ARG A 198 -9.72 28.06 -0.57
C ARG A 198 -8.65 27.99 0.52
N ARG A 199 -9.05 27.72 1.76
CA ARG A 199 -8.08 27.45 2.85
C ARG A 199 -7.50 26.06 2.71
N LYS A 200 -6.17 25.94 2.83
CA LYS A 200 -5.48 24.66 3.00
C LYS A 200 -5.55 24.28 4.47
N THR A 201 -5.88 23.03 4.75
CA THR A 201 -5.88 22.49 6.11
C THR A 201 -4.84 21.38 6.15
N ASP A 202 -4.00 21.42 7.16
CA ASP A 202 -2.99 20.39 7.40
C ASP A 202 -3.59 19.32 8.32
N TYR A 203 -3.35 18.06 7.95
CA TYR A 203 -3.74 16.88 8.69
C TYR A 203 -2.49 16.07 9.00
N GLU A 204 -2.47 15.42 10.14
CA GLU A 204 -1.48 14.41 10.48
C GLU A 204 -2.09 13.01 10.39
N GLY A 205 -1.36 12.13 9.74
CA GLY A 205 -1.67 10.72 9.68
C GLY A 205 -1.15 9.97 10.91
N PRO A 206 -1.45 8.67 11.01
CA PRO A 206 -0.95 7.82 12.07
C PRO A 206 0.57 7.87 12.22
N ALA A 207 1.03 7.91 13.46
CA ALA A 207 2.43 7.67 13.77
C ALA A 207 2.82 6.21 13.47
N GLN A 208 4.10 5.91 13.57
CA GLN A 208 4.59 4.54 13.39
C GLN A 208 3.87 3.60 14.37
N ASP A 209 3.50 2.41 13.88
CA ASP A 209 2.76 1.39 14.65
C ASP A 209 1.43 1.89 15.24
N MET A 210 0.81 2.92 14.63
CA MET A 210 -0.40 3.60 15.13
C MET A 210 -0.22 4.15 16.58
N ASP A 211 0.99 4.51 16.96
CA ASP A 211 1.23 5.14 18.26
C ASP A 211 0.37 6.40 18.41
N GLY A 212 -0.17 6.60 19.59
CA GLY A 212 -1.12 7.68 19.88
C GLY A 212 -2.58 7.40 19.49
N PHE A 213 -2.90 6.26 18.85
CA PHE A 213 -4.31 5.89 18.66
C PHE A 213 -4.96 5.54 19.98
N SER A 214 -6.12 6.14 20.26
CA SER A 214 -7.01 5.68 21.32
C SER A 214 -7.70 4.37 20.90
N TRP A 215 -8.19 3.61 21.87
CA TRP A 215 -9.02 2.44 21.62
C TRP A 215 -10.23 2.77 20.78
N GLN A 216 -10.90 3.88 21.07
CA GLN A 216 -12.04 4.35 20.31
C GLN A 216 -11.68 4.61 18.83
N GLN A 217 -10.59 5.31 18.58
CA GLN A 217 -10.12 5.62 17.23
C GLN A 217 -9.78 4.35 16.44
N TYR A 218 -9.03 3.42 17.04
CA TYR A 218 -8.69 2.14 16.44
C TYR A 218 -9.94 1.33 16.09
N ARG A 219 -10.89 1.27 16.99
CA ARG A 219 -12.13 0.52 16.79
C ARG A 219 -12.98 1.10 15.67
N PHE A 220 -13.20 2.42 15.66
CA PHE A 220 -13.93 3.07 14.57
C PHE A 220 -13.23 2.87 13.21
N ALA A 221 -11.91 2.99 13.17
CA ALA A 221 -11.16 2.72 11.94
C ALA A 221 -11.36 1.27 11.47
N SER A 222 -11.30 0.29 12.38
CA SER A 222 -11.51 -1.13 12.06
C SER A 222 -12.92 -1.41 11.53
N ASP A 223 -13.95 -0.85 12.18
CA ASP A 223 -15.35 -1.02 11.79
C ASP A 223 -15.61 -0.40 10.40
N LEU A 224 -15.11 0.82 10.16
CA LEU A 224 -15.25 1.52 8.90
C LEU A 224 -14.51 0.83 7.75
N MET A 225 -13.32 0.28 8.02
CA MET A 225 -12.61 -0.52 7.02
C MET A 225 -13.35 -1.81 6.71
N GLY A 226 -13.95 -2.47 7.70
CA GLY A 226 -14.83 -3.62 7.50
C GLY A 226 -16.04 -3.29 6.63
N GLN A 227 -16.71 -2.16 6.90
CA GLN A 227 -17.80 -1.65 6.08
C GLN A 227 -17.36 -1.35 4.65
N TYR A 228 -16.25 -0.60 4.48
CA TYR A 228 -15.66 -0.31 3.17
C TYR A 228 -15.41 -1.60 2.38
N THR A 229 -14.77 -2.59 2.98
CA THR A 229 -14.44 -3.87 2.32
C THR A 229 -15.70 -4.62 1.90
N SER A 230 -16.72 -4.68 2.76
CA SER A 230 -18.00 -5.30 2.46
C SER A 230 -18.71 -4.61 1.30
N LEU A 231 -18.81 -3.27 1.35
CA LEU A 231 -19.46 -2.46 0.31
C LEU A 231 -18.72 -2.55 -1.02
N ALA A 232 -17.39 -2.50 -1.01
CA ALA A 232 -16.57 -2.63 -2.21
C ALA A 232 -16.71 -4.01 -2.86
N ASN A 233 -16.69 -5.09 -2.06
CA ASN A 233 -16.92 -6.44 -2.57
C ASN A 233 -18.33 -6.60 -3.17
N ASN A 234 -19.34 -5.99 -2.56
CA ASN A 234 -20.71 -5.99 -3.10
C ASN A 234 -20.77 -5.23 -4.42
N LEU A 235 -20.11 -4.07 -4.53
CA LEU A 235 -20.02 -3.29 -5.77
C LEU A 235 -19.41 -4.11 -6.92
N VAL A 236 -18.32 -4.84 -6.64
CA VAL A 236 -17.67 -5.73 -7.62
C VAL A 236 -18.64 -6.82 -8.07
N LYS A 237 -19.31 -7.49 -7.13
CA LYS A 237 -20.33 -8.52 -7.44
C LYS A 237 -21.48 -7.96 -8.28
N MET A 238 -22.00 -6.78 -7.93
CA MET A 238 -23.08 -6.12 -8.69
C MET A 238 -22.68 -5.86 -10.14
N LYS A 239 -21.46 -5.35 -10.37
CA LYS A 239 -20.91 -5.13 -11.71
C LYS A 239 -20.74 -6.43 -12.50
N GLN A 240 -20.24 -7.50 -11.84
CA GLN A 240 -20.05 -8.80 -12.48
C GLN A 240 -21.38 -9.50 -12.85
N MET A 241 -22.40 -9.36 -12.03
CA MET A 241 -23.71 -9.98 -12.29
C MET A 241 -24.46 -9.35 -13.45
N GLY A 242 -24.23 -8.10 -13.80
CA GLY A 242 -24.88 -7.40 -14.90
C GLY A 242 -26.42 -7.24 -14.78
N LYS A 243 -26.98 -7.48 -13.57
CA LYS A 243 -28.42 -7.47 -13.31
C LYS A 243 -28.92 -6.17 -12.66
N PHE A 244 -28.01 -5.30 -12.27
CA PHE A 244 -28.32 -4.06 -11.54
C PHE A 244 -28.37 -2.87 -12.47
N THR A 245 -29.22 -1.89 -12.14
CA THR A 245 -29.32 -0.67 -12.93
C THR A 245 -28.10 0.23 -12.67
N PRO A 246 -27.75 1.14 -13.62
CA PRO A 246 -26.67 2.10 -13.43
C PRO A 246 -26.84 2.93 -12.16
N GLU A 247 -28.08 3.28 -11.79
CA GLU A 247 -28.40 4.05 -10.58
C GLU A 247 -28.08 3.25 -9.32
N GLN A 248 -28.41 1.96 -9.27
CA GLN A 248 -28.09 1.08 -8.14
C GLN A 248 -26.58 0.91 -7.98
N ILE A 249 -25.86 0.76 -9.09
CA ILE A 249 -24.38 0.69 -9.09
C ILE A 249 -23.78 2.02 -8.60
N ALA A 250 -24.32 3.16 -9.03
CA ALA A 250 -23.87 4.47 -8.61
C ALA A 250 -24.14 4.71 -7.11
N GLN A 251 -25.30 4.32 -6.60
CA GLN A 251 -25.62 4.40 -5.17
C GLN A 251 -24.69 3.54 -4.32
N GLN A 252 -24.38 2.32 -4.77
CA GLN A 252 -23.44 1.44 -4.08
C GLN A 252 -22.01 2.05 -4.10
N ALA A 253 -21.59 2.63 -5.23
CA ALA A 253 -20.30 3.31 -5.34
C ALA A 253 -20.21 4.52 -4.40
N ASP A 254 -21.28 5.30 -4.28
CA ASP A 254 -21.37 6.42 -3.34
C ASP A 254 -21.23 5.95 -1.88
N SER A 255 -21.85 4.82 -1.53
CA SER A 255 -21.70 4.21 -0.20
C SER A 255 -20.28 3.75 0.08
N VAL A 256 -19.57 3.20 -0.92
CA VAL A 256 -18.13 2.85 -0.82
C VAL A 256 -17.29 4.10 -0.57
N ASP A 257 -17.52 5.17 -1.32
CA ASP A 257 -16.80 6.45 -1.17
C ASP A 257 -17.08 7.11 0.18
N GLN A 258 -18.30 6.99 0.69
CA GLN A 258 -18.66 7.46 2.01
C GLN A 258 -17.89 6.70 3.09
N ALA A 259 -17.91 5.37 3.09
CA ALA A 259 -17.18 4.55 4.07
C ALA A 259 -15.67 4.84 4.03
N ARG A 260 -15.09 5.00 2.82
CA ARG A 260 -13.69 5.41 2.63
C ARG A 260 -13.39 6.76 3.25
N SER A 261 -14.24 7.76 2.99
CA SER A 261 -14.02 9.12 3.50
C SER A 261 -14.19 9.20 5.01
N MET A 262 -15.08 8.41 5.58
CA MET A 262 -15.24 8.27 7.03
C MET A 262 -14.02 7.61 7.68
N PHE A 263 -13.49 6.56 7.08
CA PHE A 263 -12.25 5.93 7.54
C PHE A 263 -11.08 6.92 7.51
N LEU A 264 -10.89 7.65 6.40
CA LEU A 264 -9.83 8.66 6.30
C LEU A 264 -9.98 9.77 7.35
N ALA A 265 -11.20 10.25 7.59
CA ALA A 265 -11.47 11.24 8.64
C ALA A 265 -11.18 10.69 10.05
N THR A 266 -11.23 9.37 10.24
CA THR A 266 -10.89 8.73 11.51
C THR A 266 -9.39 8.62 11.73
N ILE A 267 -8.61 8.32 10.68
CA ILE A 267 -7.16 8.11 10.82
C ILE A 267 -6.34 9.39 10.67
N PHE A 268 -6.88 10.43 10.01
CA PHE A 268 -6.20 11.71 9.86
C PHE A 268 -6.73 12.72 10.87
N ASN A 269 -5.87 13.14 11.78
CA ASN A 269 -6.20 14.15 12.77
C ASN A 269 -5.94 15.56 12.22
N ARG A 270 -6.88 16.47 12.42
CA ARG A 270 -6.68 17.88 12.08
C ARG A 270 -5.72 18.50 13.07
N ARG A 271 -4.72 19.22 12.56
CA ARG A 271 -3.87 20.05 13.40
C ARG A 271 -4.69 21.20 14.01
N ILE A 272 -4.75 21.22 15.33
CA ILE A 272 -5.37 22.30 16.10
C ILE A 272 -4.24 23.02 16.83
N ASP A 273 -4.10 24.32 16.53
CA ASP A 273 -3.19 25.21 17.24
C ASP A 273 -3.97 25.95 18.32
N PHE A 274 -3.61 25.78 19.57
CA PHE A 274 -4.18 26.57 20.67
C PHE A 274 -3.07 27.11 21.58
N ILE A 275 -3.39 28.15 22.34
CA ILE A 275 -2.49 28.68 23.36
C ILE A 275 -2.90 28.06 24.67
N ASP A 276 -2.01 27.30 25.30
CA ASP A 276 -2.22 26.80 26.65
C ASP A 276 -2.30 27.99 27.62
N THR A 277 -3.45 28.14 28.22
CA THR A 277 -3.72 29.26 29.12
C THR A 277 -2.86 29.28 30.38
N ASN A 278 -2.30 28.12 30.78
CA ASN A 278 -1.46 28.01 31.97
C ASN A 278 0.00 28.37 31.69
N THR A 279 0.50 27.98 30.52
CA THR A 279 1.92 28.18 30.16
C THR A 279 2.12 29.31 29.16
N ASN A 280 1.05 29.86 28.59
CA ASN A 280 1.06 30.85 27.50
C ASN A 280 1.91 30.40 26.27
N VAL A 281 2.10 29.07 26.13
CA VAL A 281 2.85 28.48 25.03
C VAL A 281 1.87 28.01 23.95
N LYS A 282 2.24 28.25 22.70
CA LYS A 282 1.48 27.70 21.57
C LYS A 282 1.69 26.19 21.50
N VAL A 283 0.64 25.44 21.78
CA VAL A 283 0.63 23.99 21.74
C VAL A 283 -0.03 23.52 20.46
N HIS A 284 0.58 22.51 19.83
CA HIS A 284 0.01 21.79 18.70
C HIS A 284 -0.56 20.48 19.23
N ASP A 285 -1.88 20.35 19.20
CA ASP A 285 -2.53 19.11 19.62
C ASP A 285 -3.20 18.44 18.43
N PHE A 286 -3.07 17.11 18.36
CA PHE A 286 -3.65 16.24 17.34
C PHE A 286 -4.62 15.30 18.06
N HIS A 287 -5.78 15.82 18.37
CA HIS A 287 -6.77 15.03 19.09
C HIS A 287 -7.80 14.44 18.13
N TYR A 288 -8.04 13.14 18.27
CA TYR A 288 -9.20 12.49 17.67
C TYR A 288 -10.46 13.00 18.35
N ASP A 289 -11.26 13.75 17.61
CA ASP A 289 -12.53 14.31 18.10
C ASP A 289 -13.69 13.81 17.24
N THR A 290 -14.50 12.92 17.81
CA THR A 290 -15.68 12.35 17.16
C THR A 290 -16.67 13.42 16.71
N ARG A 291 -16.74 14.59 17.35
CA ARG A 291 -17.64 15.70 16.98
C ARG A 291 -17.25 16.36 15.66
N GLN A 292 -16.00 16.23 15.23
CA GLN A 292 -15.52 16.77 13.97
C GLN A 292 -15.71 15.82 12.79
N PHE A 293 -16.13 14.59 13.04
CA PHE A 293 -16.22 13.54 12.06
C PHE A 293 -17.11 13.92 10.86
N ASP A 294 -18.33 14.38 11.11
CA ASP A 294 -19.28 14.78 10.07
C ASP A 294 -18.79 15.96 9.22
N THR A 295 -17.94 16.80 9.79
CA THR A 295 -17.36 17.95 9.09
C THR A 295 -16.10 17.61 8.32
N GLN A 296 -15.35 16.59 8.73
CA GLN A 296 -14.10 16.16 8.11
C GLN A 296 -14.31 15.14 6.99
N ALA A 297 -15.20 14.17 7.16
CA ALA A 297 -15.43 13.12 6.18
C ALA A 297 -15.71 13.67 4.76
N PRO A 298 -16.54 14.71 4.55
CA PRO A 298 -16.79 15.27 3.23
C PRO A 298 -15.53 15.83 2.54
N ILE A 299 -14.50 16.21 3.31
CA ILE A 299 -13.23 16.73 2.76
C ILE A 299 -12.45 15.63 2.07
N PHE A 300 -12.54 14.39 2.59
CA PHE A 300 -11.87 13.21 2.07
C PHE A 300 -12.64 12.50 0.94
N ARG A 301 -13.88 12.91 0.62
CA ARG A 301 -14.72 12.24 -0.40
C ARG A 301 -14.05 12.18 -1.79
N HIS A 302 -13.19 13.14 -2.12
CA HIS A 302 -12.48 13.20 -3.40
C HIS A 302 -11.00 12.83 -3.26
N PHE A 303 -10.68 12.03 -2.25
CA PHE A 303 -9.31 11.54 -2.09
C PHE A 303 -8.94 10.61 -3.25
N PRO A 304 -7.81 10.83 -3.94
CA PRO A 304 -7.49 10.09 -5.16
C PRO A 304 -7.27 8.60 -4.90
N ASP A 305 -7.75 7.74 -5.81
CA ASP A 305 -7.65 6.29 -5.65
C ASP A 305 -6.19 5.80 -5.56
N HIS A 306 -5.28 6.41 -6.33
CA HIS A 306 -3.85 6.05 -6.27
C HIS A 306 -3.17 6.45 -4.94
N GLN A 307 -3.74 7.36 -4.18
CA GLN A 307 -3.30 7.70 -2.82
C GLN A 307 -4.02 6.86 -1.77
N TRP A 308 -5.22 6.39 -2.07
CA TRP A 308 -5.97 5.48 -1.21
C TRP A 308 -5.35 4.09 -1.13
N GLN A 309 -4.87 3.53 -2.25
CA GLN A 309 -4.29 2.19 -2.29
C GLN A 309 -3.11 1.98 -1.32
N PRO A 310 -2.12 2.89 -1.21
CA PRO A 310 -1.07 2.78 -0.21
C PRO A 310 -1.59 2.74 1.23
N ILE A 311 -2.69 3.45 1.52
CA ILE A 311 -3.32 3.44 2.84
C ILE A 311 -3.97 2.07 3.11
N LEU A 312 -4.62 1.47 2.11
CA LEU A 312 -5.15 0.10 2.21
C LEU A 312 -4.04 -0.93 2.47
N PHE A 313 -2.91 -0.82 1.75
CA PHE A 313 -1.77 -1.71 1.95
C PHE A 313 -1.19 -1.55 3.36
N TRP A 314 -1.06 -0.32 3.84
CA TRP A 314 -0.64 -0.04 5.20
C TRP A 314 -1.61 -0.62 6.23
N TRP A 315 -2.91 -0.39 6.10
CA TRP A 315 -3.90 -0.92 7.03
C TRP A 315 -3.86 -2.44 7.08
N THR A 316 -3.81 -3.10 5.92
CA THR A 316 -3.68 -4.56 5.82
C THR A 316 -2.40 -5.05 6.49
N GLY A 317 -1.28 -4.37 6.27
CA GLY A 317 0.01 -4.67 6.89
C GLY A 317 -0.02 -4.51 8.41
N MET A 318 -0.66 -3.47 8.91
CA MET A 318 -0.85 -3.25 10.34
C MET A 318 -1.73 -4.34 10.97
N MET A 319 -2.87 -4.69 10.34
CA MET A 319 -3.74 -5.77 10.83
C MET A 319 -3.01 -7.10 10.85
N HIS A 320 -2.20 -7.40 9.85
CA HIS A 320 -1.35 -8.60 9.84
C HIS A 320 -0.34 -8.58 11.00
N THR A 321 0.31 -7.45 11.25
CA THR A 321 1.25 -7.28 12.37
C THR A 321 0.55 -7.46 13.71
N LEU A 322 -0.63 -6.84 13.91
CA LEU A 322 -1.41 -6.98 15.14
C LEU A 322 -1.91 -8.42 15.35
N SER A 323 -2.37 -9.10 14.32
CA SER A 323 -2.81 -10.50 14.43
C SER A 323 -1.68 -11.44 14.83
N ARG A 324 -0.44 -11.13 14.46
CA ARG A 324 0.75 -11.89 14.90
C ARG A 324 1.18 -11.53 16.32
N ARG A 325 1.02 -10.27 16.72
CA ARG A 325 1.37 -9.79 18.07
C ARG A 325 0.35 -10.23 19.12
N TYR A 326 -0.93 -10.31 18.73
CA TYR A 326 -2.06 -10.63 19.61
C TYR A 326 -2.86 -11.84 19.07
N PRO A 327 -2.26 -13.04 18.98
CA PRO A 327 -2.86 -14.19 18.29
C PRO A 327 -4.13 -14.72 18.97
N HIS A 328 -4.30 -14.54 20.28
CA HIS A 328 -5.50 -15.00 20.98
C HIS A 328 -6.69 -14.04 20.80
N VAL A 329 -6.42 -12.73 20.68
CA VAL A 329 -7.46 -11.72 20.36
C VAL A 329 -7.96 -11.88 18.94
N PHE A 330 -7.04 -12.10 17.97
CA PHE A 330 -7.37 -12.23 16.53
C PHE A 330 -7.60 -13.67 16.08
N LYS A 331 -7.75 -14.60 17.02
CA LYS A 331 -8.04 -16.01 16.72
C LYS A 331 -9.36 -16.11 15.97
N VAL A 332 -9.30 -16.69 14.76
CA VAL A 332 -10.52 -16.99 14.00
C VAL A 332 -11.28 -18.10 14.75
N GLN A 333 -12.37 -17.74 15.39
CA GLN A 333 -13.27 -18.72 16.00
C GLN A 333 -13.94 -19.51 14.89
N LYS A 334 -13.85 -20.83 14.93
CA LYS A 334 -14.69 -21.69 14.10
C LYS A 334 -16.10 -21.57 14.66
N LEU A 335 -16.89 -20.70 14.05
CA LEU A 335 -18.32 -20.59 14.38
C LEU A 335 -18.99 -21.91 14.04
N ASP A 336 -19.71 -22.47 15.00
CA ASP A 336 -20.61 -23.57 14.73
C ASP A 336 -21.73 -23.07 13.82
N ARG A 337 -22.25 -23.90 12.92
CA ARG A 337 -23.27 -23.51 11.92
C ARG A 337 -24.52 -22.87 12.54
N THR A 338 -24.72 -23.05 13.83
CA THR A 338 -25.82 -22.49 14.60
C THR A 338 -25.53 -21.14 15.25
N GLN A 339 -24.27 -20.71 15.27
CA GLN A 339 -23.87 -19.45 15.91
C GLN A 339 -23.81 -18.32 14.89
N ARG A 340 -24.49 -17.23 15.15
CA ARG A 340 -24.32 -16.01 14.37
C ARG A 340 -23.01 -15.31 14.76
N PRO A 341 -22.34 -14.65 13.81
CA PRO A 341 -21.19 -13.79 14.15
C PRO A 341 -21.64 -12.63 15.05
N SER A 342 -20.81 -12.31 16.04
CA SER A 342 -21.04 -11.15 16.91
C SER A 342 -21.03 -9.86 16.09
N THR A 343 -21.95 -8.96 16.42
CA THR A 343 -21.97 -7.63 15.82
C THR A 343 -20.84 -6.74 16.39
N PRO A 344 -20.40 -5.69 15.67
CA PRO A 344 -19.43 -4.74 16.20
C PRO A 344 -19.83 -4.14 17.55
N LEU A 345 -21.12 -3.89 17.75
CA LEU A 345 -21.63 -3.38 19.03
C LEU A 345 -21.50 -4.41 20.15
N GLU A 346 -21.81 -5.69 19.90
CA GLU A 346 -21.66 -6.77 20.88
C GLU A 346 -20.20 -6.95 21.29
N ILE A 347 -19.26 -6.90 20.31
CA ILE A 347 -17.81 -6.96 20.56
C ILE A 347 -17.38 -5.77 21.44
N TYR A 348 -17.86 -4.58 21.13
CA TYR A 348 -17.57 -3.38 21.92
C TYR A 348 -18.06 -3.51 23.36
N THR A 349 -19.33 -3.81 23.53
CA THR A 349 -19.94 -3.93 24.85
C THR A 349 -19.21 -5.00 25.70
N ALA A 350 -18.86 -6.14 25.09
CA ALA A 350 -18.08 -7.19 25.76
C ALA A 350 -16.69 -6.70 26.15
N THR A 351 -16.00 -5.94 25.28
CA THR A 351 -14.69 -5.37 25.59
C THR A 351 -14.77 -4.39 26.75
N ILE A 352 -15.73 -3.44 26.70
CA ILE A 352 -15.93 -2.48 27.80
C ILE A 352 -16.23 -3.19 29.12
N ALA A 353 -17.17 -4.14 29.13
CA ALA A 353 -17.50 -4.91 30.32
C ALA A 353 -16.30 -5.69 30.88
N THR A 354 -15.46 -6.24 29.98
CA THR A 354 -14.22 -6.92 30.35
C THR A 354 -13.24 -5.96 31.02
N MET A 355 -12.99 -4.80 30.42
CA MET A 355 -12.06 -3.81 30.97
C MET A 355 -12.57 -3.19 32.29
N GLN A 356 -13.88 -2.99 32.42
CA GLN A 356 -14.50 -2.56 33.69
C GLN A 356 -14.29 -3.61 34.78
N LYS A 357 -14.52 -4.88 34.48
CA LYS A 357 -14.42 -5.97 35.43
C LYS A 357 -12.98 -6.20 35.91
N TYR A 358 -12.01 -6.21 34.99
CA TYR A 358 -10.63 -6.63 35.31
C TYR A 358 -9.65 -5.47 35.49
N ALA A 359 -9.91 -4.29 34.96
CA ALA A 359 -9.06 -3.11 35.09
C ALA A 359 -9.70 -1.97 35.91
N GLY A 360 -10.98 -2.07 36.26
CA GLY A 360 -11.70 -1.03 37.00
C GLY A 360 -11.90 0.26 36.26
N LEU A 361 -11.76 0.26 34.92
CA LEU A 361 -11.84 1.44 34.08
C LEU A 361 -13.30 1.76 33.70
N THR A 362 -13.67 3.04 33.67
CA THR A 362 -14.94 3.46 33.07
C THR A 362 -14.90 3.34 31.56
N GLU A 363 -16.07 3.39 30.90
CA GLU A 363 -16.15 3.38 29.43
C GLU A 363 -15.30 4.47 28.78
N ASP A 364 -15.41 5.72 29.29
CA ASP A 364 -14.62 6.84 28.77
C ASP A 364 -13.11 6.62 28.95
N GLN A 365 -12.71 6.07 30.08
CA GLN A 365 -11.31 5.72 30.31
C GLN A 365 -10.80 4.66 29.35
N VAL A 366 -11.60 3.61 29.08
CA VAL A 366 -11.24 2.58 28.08
C VAL A 366 -11.14 3.18 26.69
N ASN A 367 -12.10 3.99 26.28
CA ASN A 367 -12.12 4.61 24.96
C ASN A 367 -10.91 5.54 24.73
N ASN A 368 -10.42 6.20 25.76
CA ASN A 368 -9.26 7.10 25.69
C ASN A 368 -7.92 6.40 25.97
N GLN A 369 -7.91 5.10 26.35
CA GLN A 369 -6.68 4.33 26.49
C GLN A 369 -6.01 4.12 25.14
N SER A 370 -4.68 3.94 25.14
CA SER A 370 -3.97 3.46 23.97
C SER A 370 -4.55 2.12 23.52
N TYR A 371 -4.83 1.98 22.23
CA TYR A 371 -5.34 0.75 21.65
C TYR A 371 -4.44 -0.45 21.94
N SER A 372 -3.11 -0.26 21.94
CA SER A 372 -2.13 -1.33 22.23
C SER A 372 -2.27 -1.87 23.65
N LEU A 373 -2.49 -0.98 24.62
CA LEU A 373 -2.68 -1.38 26.01
C LEU A 373 -3.97 -2.20 26.20
N VAL A 374 -5.06 -1.79 25.53
CA VAL A 374 -6.33 -2.54 25.56
C VAL A 374 -6.15 -3.92 24.91
N LEU A 375 -5.48 -4.00 23.76
CA LEU A 375 -5.18 -5.28 23.09
C LEU A 375 -4.29 -6.19 23.94
N GLU A 376 -3.30 -5.65 24.66
CA GLU A 376 -2.45 -6.42 25.57
C GLU A 376 -3.26 -7.02 26.73
N HIS A 377 -4.17 -6.25 27.32
CA HIS A 377 -5.07 -6.77 28.34
C HIS A 377 -5.99 -7.89 27.83
N LEU A 378 -6.59 -7.67 26.65
CA LEU A 378 -7.45 -8.68 26.03
C LEU A 378 -6.68 -9.95 25.66
N GLU A 379 -5.45 -9.82 25.15
CA GLU A 379 -4.58 -10.95 24.80
C GLU A 379 -4.28 -11.80 26.04
N ARG A 380 -3.89 -11.15 27.14
CA ARG A 380 -3.63 -11.84 28.41
C ARG A 380 -4.85 -12.59 28.92
N LEU A 381 -6.01 -11.92 28.97
CA LEU A 381 -7.25 -12.53 29.44
C LEU A 381 -7.71 -13.69 28.54
N SER A 382 -7.58 -13.54 27.23
CA SER A 382 -7.93 -14.59 26.27
C SER A 382 -7.04 -15.83 26.45
N LYS A 383 -5.74 -15.62 26.68
CA LYS A 383 -4.79 -16.69 26.96
C LYS A 383 -5.10 -17.42 28.28
N GLU A 384 -5.35 -16.66 29.35
CA GLU A 384 -5.73 -17.22 30.65
C GLU A 384 -7.01 -18.05 30.58
N ASN A 385 -8.02 -17.58 29.84
CA ASN A 385 -9.26 -18.30 29.61
C ASN A 385 -9.04 -19.62 28.86
N GLU A 386 -8.22 -19.59 27.80
CA GLU A 386 -7.89 -20.80 27.03
C GLU A 386 -7.12 -21.83 27.87
N GLU A 387 -6.20 -21.39 28.69
CA GLU A 387 -5.48 -22.27 29.65
C GLU A 387 -6.44 -22.91 30.65
N MET A 388 -7.38 -22.15 31.23
CA MET A 388 -8.40 -22.68 32.15
C MET A 388 -9.35 -23.68 31.47
N GLU A 389 -9.77 -23.42 30.21
CA GLU A 389 -10.58 -24.37 29.45
C GLU A 389 -9.84 -25.68 29.18
N ASN A 390 -8.55 -25.59 28.85
CA ASN A 390 -7.72 -26.77 28.61
C ASN A 390 -7.52 -27.62 29.89
N ILE A 391 -7.44 -26.99 31.06
CA ILE A 391 -7.37 -27.69 32.36
C ILE A 391 -8.70 -28.40 32.66
N ARG A 392 -9.84 -27.76 32.35
CA ARG A 392 -11.19 -28.35 32.56
C ARG A 392 -11.50 -29.54 31.66
N LYS A 393 -10.84 -29.62 30.47
CA LYS A 393 -11.04 -30.73 29.53
C LYS A 393 -10.15 -31.93 29.81
N LYS A 394 -9.17 -31.81 30.69
CA LYS A 394 -8.32 -32.90 31.19
C LYS A 394 -8.94 -33.53 32.43
#